data_cd83c29975febe373c9aeb68a043a6da
#
_entry.id   cd83c29975febe373c9aeb68a043a6da
#
_cell.length_a   1.000
_cell.length_b   1.000
_cell.length_c   1.000
_cell.angle_alpha   90.00
_cell.angle_beta   90.00
_cell.angle_gamma   90.00
#
_symmetry.space_group_name_H-M   'P 1'
#
loop_
_entity.id
_entity.type
_entity.pdbx_description
1 polymer ?
#
loop_
_entity_poly.entity_id
_entity_poly.type
_entity_poly.pdbx_seq_one_letter_code
_entity_poly.pdbx_strand_id
1 'polypeptide(L)'
;TNTPEGMPMDFEAMSNPVHILKTYKNMNYNTKVFGNAALTFHIIEGLDLKTQFGVDANFKTLHKYMPSDLVNLAYDQHGRAERYHANTLYWQEETYLTYNKTIGEHRINAMAGLSWQERTYRRNKSKTEGFSDDFYEDYNMIVGTTPKSPESDWTRWAMNSYFLRFAYTYKDRYSATVTGRIDGSSKFGDNNKYAFFPSAGLAWNVSQEDFLKDSNLISNLK
;
A
#
# COMPACT_ATOMS: atom_id res chain seq x y z
N THR A 1 -4.03 11.31 -44.61
CA THR A 1 -4.53 12.61 -44.11
C THR A 1 -6.00 12.50 -43.80
N ASN A 2 -6.37 12.73 -42.56
CA ASN A 2 -7.74 12.57 -42.07
C ASN A 2 -8.61 13.82 -42.34
N THR A 3 -8.18 14.77 -43.18
CA THR A 3 -8.86 16.04 -43.38
C THR A 3 -9.48 16.10 -44.77
N PRO A 4 -10.79 16.30 -44.87
CA PRO A 4 -11.41 16.65 -46.18
C PRO A 4 -10.87 18.00 -46.67
N GLU A 5 -10.52 18.11 -47.96
CA GLU A 5 -10.09 19.35 -48.56
C GLU A 5 -11.13 20.47 -48.32
N GLY A 6 -10.65 21.63 -47.81
CA GLY A 6 -11.48 22.81 -47.60
C GLY A 6 -12.06 23.02 -46.20
N MET A 7 -11.71 22.22 -45.19
CA MET A 7 -12.08 22.53 -43.81
C MET A 7 -11.18 23.59 -43.15
N PRO A 8 -11.73 24.37 -42.18
CA PRO A 8 -10.91 25.34 -41.44
C PRO A 8 -9.74 24.68 -40.73
N MET A 9 -8.63 25.37 -40.56
CA MET A 9 -7.39 24.89 -39.94
C MET A 9 -7.59 24.25 -38.54
N ASP A 10 -8.57 24.70 -37.79
CA ASP A 10 -8.88 24.13 -36.45
C ASP A 10 -9.42 22.69 -36.51
N PHE A 11 -9.99 22.25 -37.62
CA PHE A 11 -10.45 20.88 -37.86
C PHE A 11 -9.31 19.97 -38.33
N GLU A 12 -8.30 20.54 -39.01
CA GLU A 12 -7.12 19.75 -39.44
C GLU A 12 -6.31 19.22 -38.26
N ALA A 13 -6.47 19.84 -37.10
CA ALA A 13 -5.78 19.50 -35.89
C ALA A 13 -6.38 18.28 -35.10
N MET A 14 -7.50 17.73 -35.53
CA MET A 14 -8.19 16.67 -34.81
C MET A 14 -8.01 15.31 -35.47
N SER A 15 -7.39 14.37 -34.76
CA SER A 15 -7.38 12.97 -35.18
C SER A 15 -8.78 12.35 -35.11
N ASN A 16 -9.08 11.49 -36.07
CA ASN A 16 -10.34 10.75 -36.09
C ASN A 16 -10.44 9.87 -34.83
N PRO A 17 -11.48 10.03 -33.97
CA PRO A 17 -11.63 9.25 -32.73
C PRO A 17 -11.63 7.74 -32.94
N VAL A 18 -12.23 7.27 -34.05
CA VAL A 18 -12.25 5.84 -34.38
C VAL A 18 -10.85 5.34 -34.72
N HIS A 19 -10.05 6.15 -35.41
CA HIS A 19 -8.67 5.83 -35.70
C HIS A 19 -7.82 5.78 -34.45
N ILE A 20 -7.95 6.77 -33.53
CA ILE A 20 -7.29 6.75 -32.23
C ILE A 20 -7.60 5.47 -31.47
N LEU A 21 -8.88 5.09 -31.37
CA LEU A 21 -9.29 3.88 -30.63
C LEU A 21 -8.74 2.59 -31.23
N LYS A 22 -8.43 2.56 -32.52
CA LYS A 22 -7.88 1.38 -33.18
C LYS A 22 -6.36 1.28 -33.12
N THR A 23 -5.67 2.40 -33.08
CA THR A 23 -4.21 2.45 -33.29
C THR A 23 -3.42 2.87 -32.06
N TYR A 24 -3.99 3.73 -31.21
CA TYR A 24 -3.36 4.12 -29.95
C TYR A 24 -3.39 2.98 -28.95
N LYS A 25 -2.24 2.54 -28.50
CA LYS A 25 -2.07 1.49 -27.50
C LYS A 25 -1.65 2.09 -26.17
N ASN A 26 -2.36 1.72 -25.11
CA ASN A 26 -2.04 2.11 -23.75
C ASN A 26 -2.43 0.96 -22.81
N MET A 27 -1.55 -0.03 -22.72
CA MET A 27 -1.77 -1.27 -21.97
C MET A 27 -1.08 -1.19 -20.62
N ASN A 28 -1.87 -1.29 -19.56
CA ASN A 28 -1.38 -1.25 -18.18
C ASN A 28 -1.61 -2.61 -17.52
N TYR A 29 -0.52 -3.33 -17.27
CA TYR A 29 -0.53 -4.59 -16.56
C TYR A 29 -0.14 -4.36 -15.11
N ASN A 30 -0.94 -4.89 -14.19
CA ASN A 30 -0.69 -4.79 -12.77
C ASN A 30 -0.86 -6.16 -12.11
N THR A 31 0.25 -6.74 -11.66
CA THR A 31 0.25 -8.02 -10.96
C THR A 31 0.53 -7.77 -9.49
N LYS A 32 -0.41 -8.15 -8.63
CA LYS A 32 -0.27 -8.05 -7.19
C LYS A 32 -0.22 -9.44 -6.57
N VAL A 33 0.80 -9.68 -5.76
CA VAL A 33 0.98 -10.90 -4.96
C VAL A 33 1.02 -10.49 -3.51
N PHE A 34 0.15 -11.06 -2.70
CA PHE A 34 0.16 -10.83 -1.26
C PHE A 34 -0.05 -12.15 -0.52
N GLY A 35 0.51 -12.23 0.67
CA GLY A 35 0.35 -13.39 1.52
C GLY A 35 0.80 -13.08 2.94
N ASN A 36 0.32 -13.89 3.89
CA ASN A 36 0.77 -13.85 5.26
C ASN A 36 0.85 -15.28 5.83
N ALA A 37 1.73 -15.46 6.78
CA ALA A 37 1.86 -16.66 7.57
C ALA A 37 2.02 -16.28 9.03
N ALA A 38 1.44 -17.07 9.94
CA ALA A 38 1.58 -16.86 11.37
C ALA A 38 1.80 -18.20 12.08
N LEU A 39 2.65 -18.16 13.12
CA LEU A 39 2.89 -19.27 14.03
C LEU A 39 2.55 -18.82 15.44
N THR A 40 1.87 -19.65 16.18
CA THR A 40 1.59 -19.43 17.59
C THR A 40 2.14 -20.58 18.40
N PHE A 41 2.94 -20.27 19.40
CA PHE A 41 3.51 -21.20 20.34
C PHE A 41 2.84 -21.01 21.69
N HIS A 42 2.13 -22.01 22.18
CA HIS A 42 1.58 -22.05 23.52
C HIS A 42 2.68 -22.47 24.50
N ILE A 43 3.27 -21.50 25.21
CA ILE A 43 4.45 -21.75 26.09
C ILE A 43 4.01 -22.41 27.39
N ILE A 44 3.02 -21.82 28.07
CA ILE A 44 2.33 -22.33 29.24
C ILE A 44 0.88 -21.88 29.19
N GLU A 45 0.04 -22.36 30.08
CA GLU A 45 -1.36 -21.92 30.16
C GLU A 45 -1.47 -20.38 30.27
N GLY A 46 -2.14 -19.79 29.31
CA GLY A 46 -2.36 -18.34 29.20
C GLY A 46 -1.21 -17.55 28.63
N LEU A 47 -0.05 -18.14 28.31
CA LEU A 47 1.11 -17.46 27.73
C LEU A 47 1.39 -17.97 26.31
N ASP A 48 1.13 -17.12 25.34
CA ASP A 48 1.32 -17.40 23.92
C ASP A 48 2.36 -16.47 23.30
N LEU A 49 3.28 -17.05 22.53
CA LEU A 49 4.17 -16.32 21.64
C LEU A 49 3.64 -16.46 20.21
N LYS A 50 3.33 -15.35 19.57
CA LYS A 50 2.93 -15.33 18.17
C LYS A 50 3.93 -14.57 17.33
N THR A 51 4.32 -15.16 16.22
CA THR A 51 5.09 -14.49 15.15
C THR A 51 4.30 -14.56 13.87
N GLN A 52 4.30 -13.48 13.11
CA GLN A 52 3.62 -13.38 11.82
C GLN A 52 4.45 -12.62 10.83
N PHE A 53 4.44 -13.09 9.59
CA PHE A 53 5.13 -12.47 8.47
C PHE A 53 4.13 -12.23 7.35
N GLY A 54 4.14 -11.02 6.80
CA GLY A 54 3.31 -10.62 5.67
C GLY A 54 4.15 -10.01 4.55
N VAL A 55 3.75 -10.26 3.33
CA VAL A 55 4.36 -9.69 2.12
C VAL A 55 3.29 -9.19 1.17
N ASP A 56 3.52 -8.04 0.55
CA ASP A 56 2.72 -7.44 -0.52
C ASP A 56 3.69 -6.97 -1.61
N ALA A 57 3.65 -7.65 -2.76
CA ALA A 57 4.46 -7.32 -3.91
C ALA A 57 3.56 -6.87 -5.07
N ASN A 58 3.88 -5.73 -5.67
CA ASN A 58 3.14 -5.17 -6.79
C ASN A 58 4.09 -4.89 -7.95
N PHE A 59 3.80 -5.49 -9.12
CA PHE A 59 4.55 -5.37 -10.36
C PHE A 59 3.67 -4.68 -11.40
N LYS A 60 4.07 -3.50 -11.81
CA LYS A 60 3.34 -2.70 -12.79
C LYS A 60 4.16 -2.53 -14.06
N THR A 61 3.54 -2.80 -15.20
CA THR A 61 4.12 -2.60 -16.52
C THR A 61 3.16 -1.79 -17.39
N LEU A 62 3.63 -0.73 -18.00
CA LEU A 62 2.90 0.07 -18.96
C LEU A 62 3.60 -0.04 -20.32
N HIS A 63 2.82 -0.38 -21.34
CA HIS A 63 3.17 -0.34 -22.75
C HIS A 63 2.31 0.71 -23.43
N LYS A 64 2.93 1.72 -23.97
CA LYS A 64 2.24 2.81 -24.63
C LYS A 64 2.87 3.09 -26.00
N TYR A 65 2.03 3.11 -27.03
CA TYR A 65 2.43 3.46 -28.37
C TYR A 65 1.42 4.43 -29.00
N MET A 66 1.91 5.50 -29.53
CA MET A 66 1.17 6.46 -30.35
C MET A 66 1.75 6.41 -31.75
N PRO A 67 0.95 5.96 -32.76
CA PRO A 67 1.39 5.96 -34.14
C PRO A 67 1.74 7.37 -34.69
N SER A 68 2.56 7.34 -35.74
CA SER A 68 3.07 8.57 -36.36
C SER A 68 1.99 9.39 -37.08
N ASP A 69 0.86 8.78 -37.41
CA ASP A 69 -0.24 9.42 -38.13
C ASP A 69 -1.32 10.04 -37.22
N LEU A 70 -1.15 9.97 -35.89
CA LEU A 70 -2.06 10.61 -34.95
C LEU A 70 -1.76 12.10 -34.82
N VAL A 71 -2.50 12.91 -35.57
CA VAL A 71 -2.42 14.36 -35.57
C VAL A 71 -2.64 14.91 -34.16
N ASN A 72 -1.81 15.88 -33.75
CA ASN A 72 -1.78 16.51 -32.40
C ASN A 72 -1.43 15.59 -31.21
N LEU A 73 -1.24 14.32 -31.42
CA LEU A 73 -0.80 13.41 -30.35
C LEU A 73 0.65 12.98 -30.50
N ALA A 74 1.03 12.57 -31.71
CA ALA A 74 2.38 12.09 -31.99
C ALA A 74 2.89 12.46 -33.38
N TYR A 75 2.15 13.25 -34.17
CA TYR A 75 2.50 13.58 -35.54
C TYR A 75 3.84 14.30 -35.64
N ASP A 76 4.05 15.36 -34.86
CA ASP A 76 5.30 16.14 -34.85
C ASP A 76 6.49 15.31 -34.32
N GLN A 77 6.23 14.23 -33.59
CA GLN A 77 7.24 13.32 -33.07
C GLN A 77 7.43 12.09 -33.96
N HIS A 78 6.74 11.95 -35.08
CA HIS A 78 6.79 10.79 -35.96
C HIS A 78 6.63 9.47 -35.19
N GLY A 79 5.58 9.37 -34.38
CA GLY A 79 5.32 8.23 -33.51
C GLY A 79 6.07 8.31 -32.18
N ARG A 80 5.51 7.67 -31.17
CA ARG A 80 6.03 7.72 -29.79
C ARG A 80 5.76 6.44 -29.03
N ALA A 81 6.83 5.83 -28.50
CA ALA A 81 6.76 4.69 -27.61
C ALA A 81 7.17 5.07 -26.20
N GLU A 82 6.48 4.48 -25.23
CA GLU A 82 6.84 4.60 -23.81
C GLU A 82 6.69 3.24 -23.12
N ARG A 83 7.72 2.84 -22.39
CA ARG A 83 7.69 1.70 -21.47
C ARG A 83 7.98 2.14 -20.05
N TYR A 84 7.18 1.62 -19.15
CA TYR A 84 7.29 1.91 -17.74
C TYR A 84 7.21 0.60 -16.95
N HIS A 85 8.14 0.40 -16.03
CA HIS A 85 8.17 -0.69 -15.10
C HIS A 85 8.29 -0.15 -13.69
N ALA A 86 7.41 -0.58 -12.80
CA ALA A 86 7.52 -0.25 -11.39
C ALA A 86 7.26 -1.47 -10.52
N ASN A 87 8.12 -1.65 -9.54
CA ASN A 87 8.01 -2.72 -8.56
C ASN A 87 7.91 -2.13 -7.16
N THR A 88 6.91 -2.55 -6.43
CA THR A 88 6.79 -2.26 -5.00
C THR A 88 6.86 -3.56 -4.24
N LEU A 89 7.74 -3.63 -3.26
CA LEU A 89 7.79 -4.71 -2.30
C LEU A 89 7.57 -4.12 -0.90
N TYR A 90 6.57 -4.59 -0.22
CA TYR A 90 6.34 -4.33 1.20
C TYR A 90 6.37 -5.67 1.95
N TRP A 91 7.07 -5.70 3.07
CA TRP A 91 7.02 -6.82 3.98
C TRP A 91 6.93 -6.33 5.43
N GLN A 92 6.33 -7.13 6.26
CA GLN A 92 6.15 -6.87 7.68
C GLN A 92 6.38 -8.17 8.45
N GLU A 93 7.11 -8.04 9.54
CA GLU A 93 7.23 -9.07 10.57
C GLU A 93 6.72 -8.48 11.89
N GLU A 94 6.00 -9.29 12.65
CA GLU A 94 5.50 -8.92 13.96
C GLU A 94 5.57 -10.12 14.89
N THR A 95 6.24 -9.94 16.03
CA THR A 95 6.36 -10.96 17.07
C THR A 95 5.92 -10.37 18.41
N TYR A 96 5.02 -11.05 19.07
CA TYR A 96 4.52 -10.62 20.38
C TYR A 96 4.17 -11.78 21.30
N LEU A 97 4.37 -11.51 22.60
CA LEU A 97 4.00 -12.37 23.70
C LEU A 97 2.68 -11.84 24.30
N THR A 98 1.73 -12.73 24.50
CA THR A 98 0.44 -12.41 25.13
C THR A 98 0.26 -13.29 26.35
N TYR A 99 -0.06 -12.68 27.49
CA TYR A 99 -0.41 -13.38 28.71
C TYR A 99 -1.85 -13.06 29.11
N ASN A 100 -2.66 -14.10 29.26
CA ASN A 100 -4.05 -14.04 29.69
C ASN A 100 -4.22 -14.88 30.96
N LYS A 101 -4.72 -14.26 32.03
CA LYS A 101 -4.99 -14.97 33.30
C LYS A 101 -6.27 -14.44 33.93
N THR A 102 -7.10 -15.39 34.37
CA THR A 102 -8.27 -15.10 35.19
C THR A 102 -8.06 -15.69 36.56
N ILE A 103 -8.16 -14.91 37.62
CA ILE A 103 -8.00 -15.28 39.00
C ILE A 103 -9.23 -14.80 39.76
N GLY A 104 -10.19 -15.68 39.99
CA GLY A 104 -11.49 -15.31 40.55
C GLY A 104 -12.20 -14.27 39.67
N GLU A 105 -12.46 -13.10 40.21
CA GLU A 105 -13.14 -11.99 39.51
C GLU A 105 -12.18 -11.05 38.73
N HIS A 106 -10.89 -11.37 38.75
CA HIS A 106 -9.83 -10.56 38.16
C HIS A 106 -9.40 -11.18 36.83
N ARG A 107 -9.49 -10.41 35.72
CA ARG A 107 -8.99 -10.78 34.42
C ARG A 107 -7.85 -9.86 34.03
N ILE A 108 -6.71 -10.45 33.72
CA ILE A 108 -5.49 -9.77 33.30
C ILE A 108 -5.17 -10.18 31.87
N ASN A 109 -4.89 -9.21 31.00
CA ASN A 109 -4.31 -9.41 29.68
C ASN A 109 -3.10 -8.48 29.58
N ALA A 110 -1.93 -9.06 29.33
CA ALA A 110 -0.71 -8.33 29.07
C ALA A 110 -0.14 -8.77 27.71
N MET A 111 0.39 -7.82 26.96
CA MET A 111 1.01 -8.07 25.65
C MET A 111 2.26 -7.21 25.54
N ALA A 112 3.35 -7.81 25.04
CA ALA A 112 4.57 -7.11 24.69
C ALA A 112 5.06 -7.64 23.35
N GLY A 113 5.49 -6.76 22.46
CA GLY A 113 5.91 -7.18 21.14
C GLY A 113 6.75 -6.15 20.43
N LEU A 114 7.17 -6.58 19.25
CA LEU A 114 8.00 -5.82 18.33
C LEU A 114 7.52 -6.09 16.90
N SER A 115 7.74 -5.11 16.03
CA SER A 115 7.47 -5.26 14.60
C SER A 115 8.53 -4.58 13.77
N TRP A 116 8.80 -5.15 12.62
CA TRP A 116 9.61 -4.57 11.56
C TRP A 116 8.81 -4.53 10.28
N GLN A 117 8.94 -3.45 9.55
CA GLN A 117 8.32 -3.29 8.25
C GLN A 117 9.22 -2.49 7.33
N GLU A 118 9.19 -2.86 6.07
CA GLU A 118 9.95 -2.19 5.04
C GLU A 118 9.16 -2.12 3.74
N ARG A 119 9.27 -0.99 3.07
CA ARG A 119 8.75 -0.83 1.72
C ARG A 119 9.85 -0.33 0.81
N THR A 120 10.06 -1.06 -0.29
CA THR A 120 10.92 -0.65 -1.39
C THR A 120 10.08 -0.39 -2.63
N TYR A 121 10.31 0.72 -3.29
CA TYR A 121 9.74 1.07 -4.57
C TYR A 121 10.87 1.33 -5.56
N ARG A 122 10.75 0.78 -6.77
CA ARG A 122 11.66 1.01 -7.88
C ARG A 122 10.87 1.26 -9.13
N ARG A 123 11.31 2.22 -9.93
CA ARG A 123 10.68 2.59 -11.18
C ARG A 123 11.74 2.84 -12.26
N ASN A 124 11.46 2.34 -13.47
CA ASN A 124 12.20 2.68 -14.67
C ASN A 124 11.20 3.07 -15.76
N LYS A 125 11.53 4.09 -16.53
CA LYS A 125 10.75 4.56 -17.65
C LYS A 125 11.68 4.86 -18.81
N SER A 126 11.32 4.35 -19.98
CA SER A 126 11.99 4.62 -21.26
C SER A 126 10.98 5.20 -22.24
N LYS A 127 11.42 6.16 -23.03
CA LYS A 127 10.62 6.83 -24.03
C LYS A 127 11.47 7.07 -25.27
N THR A 128 10.89 6.88 -26.46
CA THR A 128 11.53 7.23 -27.71
C THR A 128 10.50 7.75 -28.70
N GLU A 129 10.94 8.55 -29.63
CA GLU A 129 10.16 9.17 -30.68
C GLU A 129 10.86 8.99 -32.04
N GLY A 130 10.19 9.28 -33.15
CA GLY A 130 10.80 9.26 -34.47
C GLY A 130 10.88 7.85 -35.07
N PHE A 131 9.74 7.17 -35.15
CA PHE A 131 9.63 5.88 -35.82
C PHE A 131 9.46 6.07 -37.32
N SER A 132 10.22 5.34 -38.12
CA SER A 132 10.09 5.35 -39.58
C SER A 132 8.83 4.63 -40.06
N ASP A 133 8.35 3.68 -39.28
CA ASP A 133 7.09 2.98 -39.48
C ASP A 133 6.52 2.52 -38.11
N ASP A 134 5.27 2.11 -38.10
CA ASP A 134 4.56 1.73 -36.87
C ASP A 134 4.58 0.22 -36.59
N PHE A 135 5.34 -0.57 -37.37
CA PHE A 135 5.33 -2.04 -37.29
C PHE A 135 5.83 -2.58 -35.93
N TYR A 136 6.91 -1.99 -35.42
CA TYR A 136 7.51 -2.45 -34.15
C TYR A 136 6.84 -1.89 -32.90
N GLU A 137 6.12 -0.80 -33.05
CA GLU A 137 5.46 -0.11 -31.94
C GLU A 137 6.40 0.13 -30.73
N ASP A 138 5.97 -0.25 -29.52
CA ASP A 138 6.80 -0.17 -28.31
C ASP A 138 7.68 -1.42 -28.10
N TYR A 139 7.55 -2.45 -28.91
CA TYR A 139 8.31 -3.69 -28.75
C TYR A 139 9.80 -3.55 -29.11
N ASN A 140 10.13 -2.65 -30.02
CA ASN A 140 11.51 -2.36 -30.40
C ASN A 140 11.79 -0.84 -30.40
N MET A 141 12.09 -0.31 -29.24
CA MET A 141 12.30 1.13 -29.06
C MET A 141 13.60 1.67 -29.66
N ILE A 142 14.54 0.79 -30.04
CA ILE A 142 15.82 1.21 -30.64
C ILE A 142 15.66 1.73 -32.07
N VAL A 143 14.56 1.39 -32.75
CA VAL A 143 14.30 1.88 -34.13
C VAL A 143 13.83 3.34 -34.13
N GLY A 144 13.42 3.89 -33.03
CA GLY A 144 13.11 5.31 -32.90
C GLY A 144 14.38 6.17 -32.94
N THR A 145 14.36 7.22 -33.74
CA THR A 145 15.53 8.07 -33.98
C THR A 145 15.80 9.10 -32.89
N THR A 146 14.81 9.32 -31.99
CA THR A 146 14.87 10.36 -30.96
C THR A 146 14.65 9.74 -29.58
N PRO A 147 15.62 8.99 -29.02
CA PRO A 147 15.50 8.47 -27.66
C PRO A 147 15.51 9.63 -26.64
N LYS A 148 14.65 9.54 -25.63
CA LYS A 148 14.65 10.47 -24.51
C LYS A 148 15.48 9.88 -23.36
N SER A 149 16.02 10.74 -22.53
CA SER A 149 16.73 10.31 -21.32
C SER A 149 15.86 9.36 -20.50
N PRO A 150 16.36 8.17 -20.12
CA PRO A 150 15.61 7.27 -19.27
C PRO A 150 15.42 7.89 -17.89
N GLU A 151 14.25 7.65 -17.32
CA GLU A 151 13.91 8.05 -15.95
C GLU A 151 14.01 6.83 -15.03
N SER A 152 14.60 7.01 -13.86
CA SER A 152 14.59 6.00 -12.81
C SER A 152 14.31 6.64 -11.46
N ASP A 153 13.69 5.86 -10.59
CA ASP A 153 13.38 6.30 -9.23
C ASP A 153 13.49 5.10 -8.27
N TRP A 154 13.98 5.36 -7.09
CA TRP A 154 14.09 4.38 -6.03
C TRP A 154 13.81 5.03 -4.69
N THR A 155 12.87 4.47 -3.97
CA THR A 155 12.58 4.87 -2.61
C THR A 155 12.52 3.67 -1.68
N ARG A 156 13.05 3.82 -0.49
CA ARG A 156 12.98 2.81 0.56
C ARG A 156 12.68 3.49 1.88
N TRP A 157 11.81 2.89 2.65
CA TRP A 157 11.64 3.24 4.05
C TRP A 157 11.49 1.98 4.89
N ALA A 158 11.93 2.08 6.12
CA ALA A 158 11.79 1.03 7.12
C ALA A 158 11.27 1.62 8.42
N MET A 159 10.55 0.82 9.17
CA MET A 159 10.07 1.17 10.50
C MET A 159 10.21 -0.04 11.42
N ASN A 160 10.65 0.21 12.63
CA ASN A 160 10.62 -0.75 13.73
C ASN A 160 9.82 -0.19 14.88
N SER A 161 9.11 -1.05 15.58
CA SER A 161 8.22 -0.66 16.65
C SER A 161 8.33 -1.62 17.81
N TYR A 162 8.21 -1.06 19.01
CA TYR A 162 8.10 -1.80 20.27
C TYR A 162 6.80 -1.40 20.93
N PHE A 163 6.01 -2.36 21.37
CA PHE A 163 4.73 -2.07 21.97
C PHE A 163 4.45 -2.90 23.20
N LEU A 164 3.75 -2.27 24.13
CA LEU A 164 3.31 -2.87 25.38
C LEU A 164 1.84 -2.52 25.58
N ARG A 165 1.06 -3.50 26.03
CA ARG A 165 -0.33 -3.30 26.45
C ARG A 165 -0.58 -4.06 27.73
N PHE A 166 -1.26 -3.42 28.67
CA PHE A 166 -1.78 -4.04 29.86
C PHE A 166 -3.25 -3.71 29.98
N ALA A 167 -4.10 -4.71 30.12
CA ALA A 167 -5.53 -4.56 30.34
C ALA A 167 -5.94 -5.39 31.56
N TYR A 168 -6.72 -4.75 32.43
CA TYR A 168 -7.23 -5.36 33.64
C TYR A 168 -8.74 -5.15 33.70
N THR A 169 -9.47 -6.21 34.06
CA THR A 169 -10.92 -6.17 34.25
C THR A 169 -11.28 -6.80 35.60
N TYR A 170 -12.10 -6.10 36.36
CA TYR A 170 -12.61 -6.56 37.65
C TYR A 170 -14.12 -6.78 37.58
N LYS A 171 -14.57 -7.98 37.98
CA LYS A 171 -15.99 -8.40 37.99
C LYS A 171 -16.73 -8.22 36.65
N ASP A 172 -16.02 -8.21 35.52
CA ASP A 172 -16.58 -7.83 34.23
C ASP A 172 -17.29 -6.45 34.19
N ARG A 173 -17.11 -5.64 35.26
CA ARG A 173 -17.71 -4.31 35.45
C ARG A 173 -16.72 -3.20 35.13
N TYR A 174 -15.53 -3.24 35.70
CA TYR A 174 -14.52 -2.18 35.62
C TYR A 174 -13.33 -2.66 34.81
N SER A 175 -13.02 -1.92 33.76
CA SER A 175 -11.87 -2.23 32.92
C SER A 175 -10.93 -1.04 32.82
N ALA A 176 -9.63 -1.30 32.92
CA ALA A 176 -8.57 -0.32 32.70
C ALA A 176 -7.61 -0.88 31.66
N THR A 177 -7.18 -0.05 30.72
CA THR A 177 -6.18 -0.44 29.71
C THR A 177 -5.14 0.67 29.62
N VAL A 178 -3.86 0.26 29.58
CA VAL A 178 -2.72 1.14 29.33
C VAL A 178 -1.94 0.55 28.17
N THR A 179 -1.55 1.40 27.22
CA THR A 179 -0.68 1.00 26.11
C THR A 179 0.47 1.98 25.97
N GLY A 180 1.60 1.46 25.53
CA GLY A 180 2.75 2.27 25.14
C GLY A 180 3.33 1.71 23.85
N ARG A 181 3.64 2.59 22.90
CA ARG A 181 4.29 2.19 21.65
C ARG A 181 5.44 3.15 21.36
N ILE A 182 6.55 2.59 20.95
CA ILE A 182 7.72 3.32 20.47
C ILE A 182 7.91 2.96 19.01
N ASP A 183 7.82 3.93 18.12
CA ASP A 183 7.99 3.74 16.69
C ASP A 183 9.23 4.47 16.20
N GLY A 184 10.13 3.75 15.53
CA GLY A 184 11.31 4.28 14.87
C GLY A 184 11.16 4.22 13.36
N SER A 185 11.32 5.34 12.67
CA SER A 185 11.17 5.43 11.21
C SER A 185 12.41 5.97 10.53
N SER A 186 12.81 5.34 9.42
CA SER A 186 13.89 5.81 8.57
C SER A 186 13.59 7.13 7.85
N LYS A 187 12.34 7.60 7.89
CA LYS A 187 11.92 8.87 7.29
C LYS A 187 12.20 10.08 8.18
N PHE A 188 12.45 9.85 9.46
CA PHE A 188 12.77 10.91 10.39
C PHE A 188 14.28 11.21 10.41
N GLY A 189 14.62 12.45 10.76
CA GLY A 189 16.02 12.89 10.86
C GLY A 189 16.82 12.12 11.91
N ASP A 190 18.14 12.11 11.79
CA ASP A 190 19.03 11.22 12.55
C ASP A 190 18.90 11.32 14.07
N ASN A 191 18.51 12.49 14.61
CA ASN A 191 18.39 12.71 16.04
C ASN A 191 16.98 12.49 16.62
N ASN A 192 15.96 12.21 15.78
CA ASN A 192 14.55 12.08 16.21
C ASN A 192 13.86 10.90 15.51
N LYS A 193 14.55 9.77 15.38
CA LYS A 193 14.02 8.59 14.67
C LYS A 193 12.89 7.89 15.42
N TYR A 194 12.81 8.06 16.74
CA TYR A 194 11.87 7.37 17.62
C TYR A 194 10.88 8.33 18.24
N ALA A 195 9.62 7.92 18.27
CA ALA A 195 8.55 8.62 18.97
C ALA A 195 7.81 7.65 19.90
N PHE A 196 7.39 8.14 21.07
CA PHE A 196 6.64 7.38 22.05
C PHE A 196 5.17 7.81 22.04
N PHE A 197 4.27 6.83 21.99
CA PHE A 197 2.83 6.99 21.92
C PHE A 197 2.16 6.26 23.10
N PRO A 198 1.93 6.94 24.22
CA PRO A 198 1.17 6.39 25.35
C PRO A 198 -0.33 6.52 25.11
N SER A 199 -1.10 5.56 25.62
CA SER A 199 -2.57 5.64 25.68
C SER A 199 -3.09 4.97 26.94
N ALA A 200 -4.18 5.49 27.51
CA ALA A 200 -4.88 4.89 28.63
C ALA A 200 -6.39 4.99 28.42
N GLY A 201 -7.13 4.02 28.89
CA GLY A 201 -8.57 3.96 28.81
C GLY A 201 -9.17 3.30 30.04
N LEU A 202 -10.32 3.81 30.48
CA LEU A 202 -11.15 3.24 31.54
C LEU A 202 -12.53 2.96 30.97
N ALA A 203 -13.14 1.85 31.38
CA ALA A 203 -14.50 1.52 30.99
C ALA A 203 -15.25 0.93 32.19
N TRP A 204 -16.51 1.33 32.31
CA TRP A 204 -17.44 0.82 33.30
C TRP A 204 -18.65 0.20 32.60
N ASN A 205 -18.85 -1.08 32.83
CA ASN A 205 -20.01 -1.81 32.33
C ASN A 205 -21.14 -1.73 33.37
N VAL A 206 -21.93 -0.68 33.27
CA VAL A 206 -22.99 -0.34 34.23
C VAL A 206 -24.09 -1.40 34.23
N SER A 207 -24.36 -2.06 33.10
CA SER A 207 -25.36 -3.13 33.00
C SER A 207 -25.04 -4.37 33.82
N GLN A 208 -23.79 -4.52 34.29
CA GLN A 208 -23.36 -5.63 35.17
C GLN A 208 -23.49 -5.29 36.65
N GLU A 209 -23.91 -4.08 36.99
CA GLU A 209 -24.18 -3.68 38.39
C GLU A 209 -25.47 -4.30 38.91
N ASP A 210 -25.49 -4.63 40.20
CA ASP A 210 -26.60 -5.35 40.83
C ASP A 210 -27.94 -4.61 40.74
N PHE A 211 -27.91 -3.29 40.57
CA PHE A 211 -29.13 -2.45 40.43
C PHE A 211 -29.67 -2.42 38.97
N LEU A 212 -28.90 -2.90 37.96
CA LEU A 212 -29.31 -2.93 36.54
C LEU A 212 -29.30 -4.32 35.94
N LYS A 213 -28.69 -5.30 36.59
CA LYS A 213 -28.47 -6.64 36.07
C LYS A 213 -29.76 -7.37 35.65
N ASP A 214 -30.87 -7.09 36.34
CA ASP A 214 -32.18 -7.69 36.07
C ASP A 214 -33.13 -6.75 35.34
N SER A 215 -32.63 -5.66 34.77
CA SER A 215 -33.42 -4.70 34.02
C SER A 215 -33.84 -5.23 32.67
N ASN A 216 -35.15 -5.32 32.42
CA ASN A 216 -35.69 -5.68 31.10
C ASN A 216 -35.68 -4.53 30.09
N LEU A 217 -35.30 -3.30 30.53
CA LEU A 217 -35.30 -2.09 29.70
C LEU A 217 -33.92 -1.80 29.10
N ILE A 218 -32.84 -2.20 29.77
CA ILE A 218 -31.47 -1.89 29.38
C ILE A 218 -30.68 -3.20 29.27
N SER A 219 -30.38 -3.62 28.05
CA SER A 219 -29.65 -4.85 27.79
C SER A 219 -28.12 -4.66 27.87
N ASN A 220 -27.60 -3.48 27.57
CA ASN A 220 -26.19 -3.15 27.64
C ASN A 220 -25.98 -1.62 27.84
N LEU A 221 -25.27 -1.27 28.89
CA LEU A 221 -24.86 0.10 29.18
C LEU A 221 -23.40 0.08 29.61
N LYS A 222 -22.55 0.73 28.80
CA LYS A 222 -21.10 0.80 29.06
C LYS A 222 -20.60 2.22 28.88
#